data_11a60eb97819a1419468bbee7a381837
#
_entry.id   11a60eb97819a1419468bbee7a381837
#
_cell.length_a   1.000
_cell.length_b   1.000
_cell.length_c   1.000
_cell.angle_alpha   90.00
_cell.angle_beta   90.00
_cell.angle_gamma   90.00
#
_symmetry.space_group_name_H-M   'P 1'
#
loop_
_entity.id
_entity.type
_entity.pdbx_description
1 polymer ?
#
loop_
_entity_poly.entity_id
_entity_poly.type
_entity_poly.pdbx_seq_one_letter_code
_entity_poly.pdbx_strand_id
1 'polypeptide(L)'
;GIAEDEGIMDSAYLIKEWELPEGLVLINGDGHTWVAMDYRKTKENPAIHYFDVEMEEDFKLADSFDEFIEGLYTAEYTVDEEAAAAEYELSEDHLSKEELEAIFELDVLDEGNLYKIQYYPMVDLNENEWFFKKMQYHIEKTKDEDDLYQVADTIINILLLNPNMPINNNIKELVQQISDFLQSNEDPLVVNVGELILSQFESII
;
A
#
# COMPACT_ATOMS: atom_id res chain seq x y z
N GLY A 1 -0.37 -9.11 14.21
CA GLY A 1 -0.90 -8.54 15.45
C GLY A 1 -1.31 -9.60 16.48
N ILE A 2 -1.94 -9.18 17.59
CA ILE A 2 -2.49 -10.08 18.65
C ILE A 2 -4.03 -10.16 18.48
N ALA A 3 -4.52 -10.05 17.25
CA ALA A 3 -5.95 -10.14 16.95
C ALA A 3 -6.46 -11.60 17.04
N GLU A 4 -7.79 -11.76 17.18
CA GLU A 4 -8.41 -13.09 17.19
C GLU A 4 -8.35 -13.77 15.82
N ASP A 5 -8.34 -12.97 14.72
CA ASP A 5 -8.16 -13.44 13.35
C ASP A 5 -6.88 -12.82 12.77
N GLU A 6 -6.14 -13.59 11.97
CA GLU A 6 -4.88 -13.22 11.28
C GLU A 6 -3.77 -12.67 12.20
N GLY A 7 -3.73 -13.13 13.42
CA GLY A 7 -2.76 -12.73 14.43
C GLY A 7 -1.69 -13.79 14.72
N ILE A 8 -0.81 -13.45 15.67
CA ILE A 8 0.23 -14.37 16.19
C ILE A 8 -0.37 -15.69 16.72
N MET A 9 -1.66 -15.68 17.08
CA MET A 9 -2.37 -16.88 17.60
C MET A 9 -2.70 -17.89 16.49
N ASP A 10 -2.71 -17.46 15.23
CA ASP A 10 -2.96 -18.32 14.08
C ASP A 10 -1.70 -19.01 13.55
N SER A 11 -0.55 -18.79 14.20
CA SER A 11 0.74 -19.37 13.79
C SER A 11 0.64 -20.88 13.54
N ALA A 12 -0.08 -21.63 14.38
CA ALA A 12 -0.20 -23.09 14.22
C ALA A 12 -0.95 -23.48 12.95
N TYR A 13 -1.97 -22.71 12.55
CA TYR A 13 -2.71 -22.88 11.31
C TYR A 13 -1.85 -22.52 10.10
N LEU A 14 -1.26 -21.32 10.11
CA LEU A 14 -0.45 -20.80 9.01
C LEU A 14 0.81 -21.62 8.76
N ILE A 15 1.48 -22.11 9.82
CA ILE A 15 2.63 -23.01 9.70
C ILE A 15 2.25 -24.27 8.93
N LYS A 16 1.07 -24.84 9.21
CA LYS A 16 0.59 -26.04 8.52
C LYS A 16 0.16 -25.75 7.08
N GLU A 17 -0.51 -24.62 6.84
CA GLU A 17 -1.01 -24.21 5.52
C GLU A 17 0.15 -23.95 4.55
N TRP A 18 1.20 -23.29 5.04
CA TRP A 18 2.36 -22.89 4.24
C TRP A 18 3.57 -23.84 4.38
N GLU A 19 3.36 -25.05 4.95
CA GLU A 19 4.39 -26.09 5.13
C GLU A 19 5.67 -25.59 5.83
N LEU A 20 5.55 -24.58 6.71
CA LEU A 20 6.66 -24.03 7.49
C LEU A 20 7.13 -25.03 8.56
N PRO A 21 8.38 -24.94 9.04
CA PRO A 21 8.88 -25.79 10.13
C PRO A 21 8.04 -25.64 11.41
N GLU A 22 7.78 -26.75 12.10
CA GLU A 22 7.16 -26.71 13.43
C GLU A 22 8.06 -26.01 14.46
N GLY A 23 7.44 -25.41 15.48
CA GLY A 23 8.15 -24.74 16.56
C GLY A 23 8.47 -23.29 16.29
N LEU A 24 7.75 -22.67 15.35
CA LEU A 24 7.77 -21.24 15.08
C LEU A 24 6.58 -20.54 15.71
N VAL A 25 6.73 -19.25 15.99
CA VAL A 25 5.63 -18.31 16.26
C VAL A 25 5.74 -17.17 15.25
N LEU A 26 4.78 -17.07 14.36
CA LEU A 26 4.82 -16.11 13.25
C LEU A 26 4.54 -14.70 13.76
N ILE A 27 5.38 -13.73 13.37
CA ILE A 27 5.25 -12.33 13.72
C ILE A 27 4.59 -11.57 12.58
N ASN A 28 5.03 -11.83 11.34
CA ASN A 28 4.56 -11.21 10.12
C ASN A 28 4.77 -12.16 8.94
N GLY A 29 3.98 -11.99 7.87
CA GLY A 29 4.14 -12.74 6.62
C GLY A 29 3.02 -12.40 5.64
N ASP A 30 3.27 -12.71 4.36
CA ASP A 30 2.38 -12.45 3.22
C ASP A 30 1.97 -13.73 2.46
N GLY A 31 2.27 -14.90 3.03
CA GLY A 31 2.04 -16.20 2.41
C GLY A 31 3.23 -16.73 1.63
N HIS A 32 4.12 -15.90 1.14
CA HIS A 32 5.36 -16.29 0.45
C HIS A 32 6.56 -16.15 1.38
N THR A 33 6.59 -15.08 2.17
CA THR A 33 7.67 -14.76 3.11
C THR A 33 7.13 -14.62 4.53
N TRP A 34 7.95 -15.01 5.52
CA TRP A 34 7.56 -15.03 6.92
C TRP A 34 8.69 -14.57 7.84
N VAL A 35 8.34 -13.78 8.84
CA VAL A 35 9.21 -13.47 9.98
C VAL A 35 8.67 -14.17 11.21
N ALA A 36 9.51 -14.93 11.89
CA ALA A 36 9.07 -15.76 13.02
C ALA A 36 10.06 -15.79 14.18
N MET A 37 9.54 -15.98 15.39
CA MET A 37 10.30 -16.42 16.54
C MET A 37 10.59 -17.92 16.40
N ASP A 38 11.87 -18.30 16.40
CA ASP A 38 12.31 -19.69 16.22
C ASP A 38 12.52 -20.41 17.56
N TYR A 39 11.53 -21.19 17.95
CA TYR A 39 11.58 -22.04 19.15
C TYR A 39 12.07 -23.47 18.86
N ARG A 40 12.54 -23.79 17.65
CA ARG A 40 13.02 -25.13 17.30
C ARG A 40 14.16 -25.64 18.20
N LYS A 41 14.98 -24.74 18.73
CA LYS A 41 16.18 -25.06 19.54
C LYS A 41 16.14 -24.49 20.96
N THR A 42 15.17 -23.71 21.32
CA THR A 42 15.03 -23.05 22.63
C THR A 42 13.59 -23.01 23.08
N LYS A 43 13.37 -22.77 24.38
CA LYS A 43 12.04 -22.49 24.97
C LYS A 43 11.94 -21.06 25.47
N GLU A 44 13.04 -20.35 25.54
CA GLU A 44 13.14 -18.98 26.04
C GLU A 44 14.05 -18.18 25.11
N ASN A 45 13.74 -16.90 24.92
CA ASN A 45 14.51 -15.97 24.10
C ASN A 45 14.85 -16.53 22.70
N PRO A 46 13.85 -16.81 21.86
CA PRO A 46 14.07 -17.36 20.54
C PRO A 46 14.75 -16.32 19.64
N ALA A 47 15.59 -16.79 18.72
CA ALA A 47 16.07 -15.96 17.63
C ALA A 47 14.91 -15.61 16.67
N ILE A 48 15.07 -14.54 15.93
CA ILE A 48 14.14 -14.16 14.88
C ILE A 48 14.71 -14.62 13.54
N HIS A 49 13.90 -15.34 12.80
CA HIS A 49 14.23 -15.90 11.49
C HIS A 49 13.31 -15.34 10.40
N TYR A 50 13.87 -15.22 9.20
CA TYR A 50 13.15 -15.01 7.96
C TYR A 50 13.05 -16.33 7.21
N PHE A 51 11.91 -16.58 6.62
CA PHE A 51 11.61 -17.74 5.77
C PHE A 51 11.05 -17.24 4.45
N ASP A 52 11.58 -17.75 3.35
CA ASP A 52 11.00 -17.62 2.02
C ASP A 52 10.60 -19.02 1.55
N VAL A 53 9.29 -19.22 1.35
CA VAL A 53 8.74 -20.54 1.01
C VAL A 53 9.05 -20.91 -0.44
N GLU A 54 9.08 -19.94 -1.34
CA GLU A 54 9.33 -20.18 -2.76
C GLU A 54 10.82 -20.41 -3.05
N MET A 55 11.68 -19.66 -2.36
CA MET A 55 13.15 -19.78 -2.52
C MET A 55 13.77 -20.82 -1.59
N GLU A 56 12.98 -21.46 -0.72
CA GLU A 56 13.44 -22.41 0.30
C GLU A 56 14.53 -21.80 1.21
N GLU A 57 14.42 -20.49 1.52
CA GLU A 57 15.40 -19.79 2.36
C GLU A 57 14.96 -19.76 3.83
N ASP A 58 15.91 -20.00 4.74
CA ASP A 58 15.77 -19.86 6.20
C ASP A 58 17.05 -19.25 6.76
N PHE A 59 16.99 -18.00 7.20
CA PHE A 59 18.13 -17.33 7.82
C PHE A 59 17.76 -16.49 9.03
N LYS A 60 18.71 -16.34 9.94
CA LYS A 60 18.51 -15.59 11.18
C LYS A 60 18.62 -14.10 10.92
N LEU A 61 17.62 -13.33 11.37
CA LEU A 61 17.60 -11.87 11.37
C LEU A 61 18.21 -11.25 12.63
N ALA A 62 17.90 -11.81 13.82
CA ALA A 62 18.36 -11.31 15.10
C ALA A 62 18.51 -12.46 16.12
N ASP A 63 19.34 -12.27 17.15
CA ASP A 63 19.53 -13.26 18.22
C ASP A 63 18.40 -13.24 19.28
N SER A 64 17.57 -12.19 19.30
CA SER A 64 16.43 -12.05 20.20
C SER A 64 15.35 -11.14 19.59
N PHE A 65 14.15 -11.15 20.17
CA PHE A 65 13.08 -10.23 19.78
C PHE A 65 13.44 -8.78 20.10
N ASP A 66 14.11 -8.52 21.22
CA ASP A 66 14.55 -7.17 21.60
C ASP A 66 15.56 -6.61 20.59
N GLU A 67 16.55 -7.42 20.18
CA GLU A 67 17.51 -7.04 19.14
C GLU A 67 16.82 -6.81 17.78
N PHE A 68 15.84 -7.62 17.44
CA PHE A 68 15.04 -7.43 16.22
C PHE A 68 14.32 -6.09 16.24
N ILE A 69 13.64 -5.74 17.35
CA ILE A 69 12.93 -4.47 17.48
C ILE A 69 13.90 -3.28 17.47
N GLU A 70 15.06 -3.38 18.15
CA GLU A 70 16.10 -2.35 18.12
C GLU A 70 16.72 -2.18 16.72
N GLY A 71 16.74 -3.23 15.93
CA GLY A 71 17.24 -3.24 14.54
C GLY A 71 16.25 -2.71 13.51
N LEU A 72 14.96 -2.58 13.87
CA LEU A 72 13.97 -1.99 12.97
C LEU A 72 14.27 -0.51 12.74
N TYR A 73 14.28 -0.12 11.50
CA TYR A 73 14.37 1.28 11.10
C TYR A 73 13.28 1.58 10.08
N THR A 74 12.78 2.79 10.11
CA THR A 74 11.98 3.28 8.99
C THR A 74 12.97 3.50 7.85
N ALA A 75 12.87 2.70 6.78
CA ALA A 75 13.58 3.03 5.57
C ALA A 75 13.07 4.41 5.14
N GLU A 76 13.95 5.44 5.23
CA GLU A 76 13.74 6.62 4.40
C GLU A 76 13.84 6.07 2.98
N TYR A 77 12.71 5.97 2.31
CA TYR A 77 12.67 5.71 0.88
C TYR A 77 13.25 6.99 0.24
N THR A 78 14.57 7.07 0.22
CA THR A 78 15.23 7.92 -0.76
C THR A 78 14.99 7.22 -2.07
N VAL A 79 13.89 7.59 -2.74
CA VAL A 79 13.77 7.34 -4.17
C VAL A 79 15.04 7.93 -4.74
N ASP A 80 15.93 7.08 -5.23
CA ASP A 80 17.07 7.56 -6.02
C ASP A 80 16.42 8.21 -7.24
N GLU A 81 16.33 9.56 -7.21
CA GLU A 81 15.60 10.33 -8.22
C GLU A 81 16.14 10.04 -9.62
N GLU A 82 17.45 9.68 -9.74
CA GLU A 82 18.03 9.23 -11.00
C GLU A 82 17.61 7.79 -11.35
N ALA A 83 17.49 6.89 -10.38
CA ALA A 83 17.05 5.51 -10.64
C ALA A 83 15.53 5.45 -10.91
N ALA A 84 14.72 6.20 -10.16
CA ALA A 84 13.29 6.32 -10.39
C ALA A 84 12.97 7.04 -11.73
N ALA A 85 13.73 8.07 -12.09
CA ALA A 85 13.62 8.72 -13.39
C ALA A 85 14.06 7.79 -14.52
N ALA A 86 15.10 6.96 -14.31
CA ALA A 86 15.57 6.00 -15.31
C ALA A 86 14.60 4.81 -15.47
N GLU A 87 13.98 4.34 -14.38
CA GLU A 87 12.94 3.30 -14.42
C GLU A 87 11.65 3.85 -15.03
N TYR A 88 11.34 5.12 -14.77
CA TYR A 88 10.26 5.87 -15.39
C TYR A 88 10.49 6.12 -16.90
N GLU A 89 11.73 6.44 -17.35
CA GLU A 89 12.08 6.59 -18.76
C GLU A 89 12.17 5.23 -19.51
N LEU A 90 12.41 4.11 -18.80
CA LEU A 90 12.50 2.77 -19.39
C LEU A 90 11.16 2.06 -19.56
N SER A 91 10.08 2.52 -18.88
CA SER A 91 8.74 2.02 -19.15
C SER A 91 8.19 2.72 -20.40
N GLU A 92 8.23 2.03 -21.55
CA GLU A 92 7.58 2.49 -22.80
C GLU A 92 6.04 2.60 -22.70
N ASP A 93 5.48 2.36 -21.50
CA ASP A 93 4.04 2.31 -21.22
C ASP A 93 3.54 3.49 -20.38
N HIS A 94 4.03 4.71 -20.62
CA HIS A 94 3.40 5.89 -20.00
C HIS A 94 2.01 6.09 -20.57
N LEU A 95 1.04 6.07 -19.67
CA LEU A 95 -0.34 6.38 -20.00
C LEU A 95 -0.40 7.82 -20.57
N SER A 96 -0.77 7.95 -21.84
CA SER A 96 -1.03 9.26 -22.41
C SER A 96 -2.29 9.86 -21.81
N LYS A 97 -2.46 11.17 -21.90
CA LYS A 97 -3.68 11.84 -21.43
C LYS A 97 -4.93 11.31 -22.14
N GLU A 98 -4.85 11.05 -23.44
CA GLU A 98 -5.93 10.48 -24.24
C GLU A 98 -6.34 9.09 -23.77
N GLU A 99 -5.36 8.24 -23.39
CA GLU A 99 -5.63 6.93 -22.81
C GLU A 99 -6.25 7.04 -21.43
N LEU A 100 -5.75 7.96 -20.60
CA LEU A 100 -6.32 8.22 -19.28
C LEU A 100 -7.76 8.77 -19.38
N GLU A 101 -8.02 9.68 -20.32
CA GLU A 101 -9.38 10.17 -20.60
C GLU A 101 -10.31 9.01 -21.00
N ALA A 102 -9.84 8.09 -21.84
CA ALA A 102 -10.61 6.91 -22.25
C ALA A 102 -10.90 5.98 -21.08
N ILE A 103 -9.96 5.79 -20.15
CA ILE A 103 -10.17 5.02 -18.92
C ILE A 103 -11.23 5.69 -18.04
N PHE A 104 -11.17 7.00 -17.85
CA PHE A 104 -12.15 7.73 -17.04
C PHE A 104 -13.56 7.83 -17.65
N GLU A 105 -13.74 7.47 -18.92
CA GLU A 105 -15.08 7.33 -19.53
C GLU A 105 -15.70 5.95 -19.26
N LEU A 106 -14.98 5.00 -18.68
CA LEU A 106 -15.52 3.71 -18.28
C LEU A 106 -16.48 3.87 -17.09
N ASP A 107 -17.49 3.00 -17.04
CA ASP A 107 -18.46 3.01 -15.93
C ASP A 107 -17.87 2.49 -14.62
N VAL A 108 -16.89 1.56 -14.71
CA VAL A 108 -16.19 0.95 -13.59
C VAL A 108 -14.69 0.95 -13.90
N LEU A 109 -13.87 1.32 -12.92
CA LEU A 109 -12.42 1.22 -12.99
C LEU A 109 -12.02 -0.13 -12.40
N ASP A 110 -11.63 -1.07 -13.24
CA ASP A 110 -11.09 -2.34 -12.81
C ASP A 110 -9.65 -2.22 -12.30
N GLU A 111 -9.15 -3.27 -11.65
CA GLU A 111 -7.80 -3.33 -11.07
C GLU A 111 -6.70 -2.98 -12.10
N GLY A 112 -6.82 -3.46 -13.35
CA GLY A 112 -5.86 -3.16 -14.40
C GLY A 112 -5.86 -1.68 -14.82
N ASN A 113 -7.03 -1.03 -14.80
CA ASN A 113 -7.15 0.41 -15.05
C ASN A 113 -6.60 1.23 -13.88
N LEU A 114 -6.92 0.83 -12.63
CA LEU A 114 -6.40 1.48 -11.43
C LEU A 114 -4.87 1.38 -11.34
N TYR A 115 -4.31 0.20 -11.68
CA TYR A 115 -2.86 0.01 -11.77
C TYR A 115 -2.20 0.98 -12.77
N LYS A 116 -2.82 1.24 -13.92
CA LYS A 116 -2.29 2.21 -14.91
C LYS A 116 -2.43 3.65 -14.42
N ILE A 117 -3.56 3.99 -13.83
CA ILE A 117 -3.86 5.34 -13.31
C ILE A 117 -2.82 5.79 -12.28
N GLN A 118 -2.39 4.91 -11.37
CA GLN A 118 -1.45 5.29 -10.31
C GLN A 118 -0.08 5.77 -10.81
N TYR A 119 0.34 5.38 -12.00
CA TYR A 119 1.59 5.80 -12.62
C TYR A 119 1.45 7.02 -13.54
N TYR A 120 0.26 7.65 -13.60
CA TYR A 120 0.10 8.86 -14.40
C TYR A 120 0.90 10.03 -13.79
N PRO A 121 1.74 10.73 -14.60
CA PRO A 121 2.61 11.79 -14.08
C PRO A 121 1.82 13.03 -13.70
N MET A 122 1.91 13.46 -12.45
CA MET A 122 1.22 14.61 -11.87
C MET A 122 2.10 15.88 -11.97
N VAL A 123 2.41 16.32 -13.21
CA VAL A 123 3.38 17.40 -13.46
C VAL A 123 2.75 18.74 -13.85
N ASP A 124 1.50 18.76 -14.30
CA ASP A 124 0.76 19.97 -14.69
C ASP A 124 -0.39 20.28 -13.75
N LEU A 125 -0.45 21.51 -13.25
CA LEU A 125 -1.45 21.94 -12.26
C LEU A 125 -2.89 21.77 -12.72
N ASN A 126 -3.20 22.07 -14.00
CA ASN A 126 -4.56 21.99 -14.54
C ASN A 126 -4.94 20.52 -14.79
N GLU A 127 -3.99 19.70 -15.20
CA GLU A 127 -4.19 18.26 -15.38
C GLU A 127 -4.39 17.58 -14.03
N ASN A 128 -3.62 17.93 -13.00
CA ASN A 128 -3.82 17.44 -11.65
C ASN A 128 -5.21 17.78 -11.10
N GLU A 129 -5.68 19.03 -11.28
CA GLU A 129 -7.02 19.42 -10.86
C GLU A 129 -8.12 18.63 -11.61
N TRP A 130 -7.96 18.46 -12.93
CA TRP A 130 -8.86 17.64 -13.74
C TRP A 130 -8.85 16.17 -13.28
N PHE A 131 -7.68 15.61 -13.01
CA PHE A 131 -7.49 14.25 -12.54
C PHE A 131 -8.26 14.01 -11.22
N PHE A 132 -8.04 14.83 -10.20
CA PHE A 132 -8.73 14.68 -8.91
C PHE A 132 -10.26 14.83 -9.04
N LYS A 133 -10.76 15.66 -9.96
CA LYS A 133 -12.20 15.72 -10.27
C LYS A 133 -12.73 14.41 -10.86
N LYS A 134 -11.97 13.76 -11.72
CA LYS A 134 -12.33 12.45 -12.28
C LYS A 134 -12.31 11.35 -11.20
N MET A 135 -11.29 11.32 -10.35
CA MET A 135 -11.23 10.38 -9.23
C MET A 135 -12.40 10.60 -8.26
N GLN A 136 -12.70 11.84 -7.90
CA GLN A 136 -13.87 12.16 -7.07
C GLN A 136 -15.17 11.63 -7.68
N TYR A 137 -15.39 11.85 -8.99
CA TYR A 137 -16.57 11.35 -9.69
C TYR A 137 -16.70 9.81 -9.60
N HIS A 138 -15.60 9.08 -9.78
CA HIS A 138 -15.62 7.62 -9.67
C HIS A 138 -15.88 7.17 -8.23
N ILE A 139 -15.26 7.79 -7.24
CA ILE A 139 -15.50 7.52 -5.82
C ILE A 139 -16.97 7.71 -5.46
N GLU A 140 -17.58 8.82 -5.83
CA GLU A 140 -19.00 9.12 -5.52
C GLU A 140 -19.98 8.20 -6.27
N LYS A 141 -19.58 7.63 -7.40
CA LYS A 141 -20.39 6.73 -8.22
C LYS A 141 -20.30 5.27 -7.80
N THR A 142 -19.16 4.85 -7.27
CA THR A 142 -18.87 3.49 -6.85
C THR A 142 -19.72 3.12 -5.63
N LYS A 143 -20.44 2.00 -5.70
CA LYS A 143 -21.36 1.54 -4.66
C LYS A 143 -20.89 0.29 -3.93
N ASP A 144 -20.06 -0.49 -4.58
CA ASP A 144 -19.40 -1.64 -3.98
C ASP A 144 -18.27 -1.16 -3.09
N GLU A 145 -18.18 -1.68 -1.87
CA GLU A 145 -17.24 -1.21 -0.86
C GLU A 145 -15.79 -1.62 -1.19
N ASP A 146 -15.60 -2.82 -1.75
CA ASP A 146 -14.29 -3.31 -2.18
C ASP A 146 -13.76 -2.49 -3.36
N ASP A 147 -14.61 -2.24 -4.37
CA ASP A 147 -14.27 -1.37 -5.50
C ASP A 147 -13.97 0.06 -5.02
N LEU A 148 -14.78 0.60 -4.11
CA LEU A 148 -14.59 1.94 -3.54
C LEU A 148 -13.25 2.05 -2.80
N TYR A 149 -12.90 1.03 -2.01
CA TYR A 149 -11.62 0.97 -1.33
C TYR A 149 -10.47 1.01 -2.35
N GLN A 150 -10.52 0.20 -3.42
CA GLN A 150 -9.46 0.14 -4.44
C GLN A 150 -9.27 1.46 -5.17
N VAL A 151 -10.37 2.13 -5.55
CA VAL A 151 -10.31 3.46 -6.19
C VAL A 151 -9.69 4.49 -5.24
N ALA A 152 -10.04 4.44 -3.96
CA ALA A 152 -9.52 5.36 -2.95
C ALA A 152 -8.02 5.08 -2.64
N ASP A 153 -7.62 3.82 -2.52
CA ASP A 153 -6.22 3.41 -2.30
C ASP A 153 -5.31 3.85 -3.45
N THR A 154 -5.83 3.84 -4.68
CA THR A 154 -5.10 4.37 -5.85
C THR A 154 -4.70 5.85 -5.67
N ILE A 155 -5.52 6.67 -4.97
CA ILE A 155 -5.15 8.06 -4.66
C ILE A 155 -3.95 8.12 -3.71
N ILE A 156 -3.87 7.24 -2.71
CA ILE A 156 -2.71 7.17 -1.81
C ILE A 156 -1.45 6.87 -2.61
N ASN A 157 -1.50 5.88 -3.51
CA ASN A 157 -0.37 5.52 -4.36
C ASN A 157 0.08 6.68 -5.26
N ILE A 158 -0.86 7.43 -5.84
CA ILE A 158 -0.56 8.63 -6.62
C ILE A 158 0.15 9.69 -5.78
N LEU A 159 -0.33 9.96 -4.57
CA LEU A 159 0.30 10.93 -3.68
C LEU A 159 1.71 10.49 -3.27
N LEU A 160 1.93 9.21 -3.02
CA LEU A 160 3.24 8.63 -2.71
C LEU A 160 4.22 8.72 -3.88
N LEU A 161 3.74 8.44 -5.10
CA LEU A 161 4.56 8.45 -6.31
C LEU A 161 4.85 9.87 -6.84
N ASN A 162 4.08 10.88 -6.41
CA ASN A 162 4.21 12.26 -6.88
C ASN A 162 4.36 13.27 -5.73
N PRO A 163 5.40 13.15 -4.86
CA PRO A 163 5.55 14.00 -3.68
C PRO A 163 5.77 15.48 -4.00
N ASN A 164 6.18 15.82 -5.22
CA ASN A 164 6.47 17.18 -5.70
C ASN A 164 5.40 17.70 -6.68
N MET A 165 4.24 17.06 -6.76
CA MET A 165 3.20 17.47 -7.72
C MET A 165 2.74 18.93 -7.46
N PRO A 166 2.46 19.71 -8.52
CA PRO A 166 1.87 21.05 -8.36
C PRO A 166 0.49 20.99 -7.71
N ILE A 167 0.29 21.78 -6.64
CA ILE A 167 -0.94 21.82 -5.84
C ILE A 167 -1.46 23.25 -5.75
N ASN A 168 -2.78 23.44 -5.92
CA ASN A 168 -3.47 24.67 -5.66
C ASN A 168 -4.62 24.50 -4.64
N ASN A 169 -5.35 25.57 -4.34
CA ASN A 169 -6.46 25.51 -3.39
C ASN A 169 -7.61 24.61 -3.87
N ASN A 170 -7.86 24.54 -5.19
CA ASN A 170 -8.91 23.68 -5.73
C ASN A 170 -8.58 22.19 -5.51
N ILE A 171 -7.32 21.80 -5.72
CA ILE A 171 -6.88 20.42 -5.44
C ILE A 171 -6.99 20.11 -3.93
N LYS A 172 -6.63 21.06 -3.05
CA LYS A 172 -6.82 20.91 -1.60
C LYS A 172 -8.28 20.67 -1.24
N GLU A 173 -9.19 21.45 -1.81
CA GLU A 173 -10.63 21.31 -1.61
C GLU A 173 -11.16 19.96 -2.15
N LEU A 174 -10.70 19.51 -3.32
CA LEU A 174 -11.08 18.23 -3.89
C LEU A 174 -10.63 17.05 -3.03
N VAL A 175 -9.36 17.04 -2.59
CA VAL A 175 -8.83 15.98 -1.72
C VAL A 175 -9.58 15.96 -0.39
N GLN A 176 -9.91 17.13 0.19
CA GLN A 176 -10.71 17.19 1.41
C GLN A 176 -12.12 16.62 1.19
N GLN A 177 -12.79 16.97 0.09
CA GLN A 177 -14.12 16.45 -0.24
C GLN A 177 -14.12 14.93 -0.46
N ILE A 178 -13.09 14.40 -1.12
CA ILE A 178 -12.89 12.95 -1.28
C ILE A 178 -12.74 12.28 0.08
N SER A 179 -11.86 12.81 0.94
CA SER A 179 -11.66 12.28 2.28
C SER A 179 -12.92 12.33 3.13
N ASP A 180 -13.64 13.46 3.14
CA ASP A 180 -14.89 13.63 3.90
C ASP A 180 -15.96 12.64 3.42
N PHE A 181 -16.07 12.39 2.11
CA PHE A 181 -16.99 11.42 1.54
C PHE A 181 -16.67 10.00 2.02
N LEU A 182 -15.40 9.57 1.93
CA LEU A 182 -14.95 8.24 2.37
C LEU A 182 -15.12 8.06 3.89
N GLN A 183 -14.80 9.07 4.69
CA GLN A 183 -14.99 9.03 6.15
C GLN A 183 -16.47 8.99 6.58
N SER A 184 -17.41 9.34 5.69
CA SER A 184 -18.85 9.20 5.94
C SER A 184 -19.40 7.79 5.67
N ASN A 185 -18.57 6.86 5.18
CA ASN A 185 -18.96 5.48 4.89
C ASN A 185 -19.17 4.67 6.19
N GLU A 186 -19.91 3.57 6.11
CA GLU A 186 -20.13 2.64 7.23
C GLU A 186 -19.00 1.60 7.37
N ASP A 187 -18.26 1.31 6.29
CA ASP A 187 -17.14 0.38 6.28
C ASP A 187 -15.87 1.00 6.91
N PRO A 188 -15.31 0.39 7.97
CA PRO A 188 -14.11 0.91 8.63
C PRO A 188 -12.87 0.98 7.74
N LEU A 189 -12.73 0.11 6.71
CA LEU A 189 -11.60 0.13 5.79
C LEU A 189 -11.71 1.36 4.87
N VAL A 190 -12.91 1.65 4.37
CA VAL A 190 -13.16 2.85 3.55
C VAL A 190 -12.94 4.13 4.37
N VAL A 191 -13.39 4.17 5.63
CA VAL A 191 -13.14 5.29 6.53
C VAL A 191 -11.65 5.51 6.73
N ASN A 192 -10.91 4.44 7.03
CA ASN A 192 -9.47 4.52 7.26
C ASN A 192 -8.70 5.01 6.03
N VAL A 193 -9.05 4.55 4.82
CA VAL A 193 -8.38 5.04 3.60
C VAL A 193 -8.65 6.53 3.35
N GLY A 194 -9.83 7.02 3.71
CA GLY A 194 -10.14 8.46 3.67
C GLY A 194 -9.24 9.28 4.60
N GLU A 195 -8.97 8.80 5.82
CA GLU A 195 -8.04 9.43 6.76
C GLU A 195 -6.59 9.40 6.23
N LEU A 196 -6.17 8.27 5.66
CA LEU A 196 -4.83 8.10 5.08
C LEU A 196 -4.59 9.03 3.89
N ILE A 197 -5.56 9.21 2.99
CA ILE A 197 -5.48 10.15 1.87
C ILE A 197 -5.18 11.55 2.38
N LEU A 198 -5.92 12.03 3.39
CA LEU A 198 -5.72 13.37 3.95
C LEU A 198 -4.35 13.50 4.62
N SER A 199 -3.97 12.52 5.45
CA SER A 199 -2.67 12.48 6.11
C SER A 199 -1.50 12.48 5.11
N GLN A 200 -1.58 11.66 4.07
CA GLN A 200 -0.56 11.61 3.02
C GLN A 200 -0.50 12.92 2.24
N PHE A 201 -1.64 13.49 1.91
CA PHE A 201 -1.70 14.77 1.20
C PHE A 201 -1.11 15.93 2.03
N GLU A 202 -1.39 15.96 3.34
CA GLU A 202 -0.80 16.96 4.24
C GLU A 202 0.72 16.84 4.35
N SER A 203 1.27 15.65 4.13
CA SER A 203 2.73 15.43 4.19
C SER A 203 3.50 16.00 2.99
N ILE A 204 2.80 16.27 1.87
CA ILE A 204 3.41 16.78 0.63
C ILE A 204 3.15 18.28 0.36
N ILE A 205 2.40 18.97 1.25
CA ILE A 205 2.12 20.40 1.16
C ILE A 205 2.86 21.20 2.23
#